data_12da66f2f4f6efef6a71e09b5cc4c879
#
_entry.id   12da66f2f4f6efef6a71e09b5cc4c879
#
_cell.length_a   1.000
_cell.length_b   1.000
_cell.length_c   1.000
_cell.angle_alpha   90.00
_cell.angle_beta   90.00
_cell.angle_gamma   90.00
#
_symmetry.space_group_name_H-M   'P 1'
#
loop_
_entity.id
_entity.type
_entity.pdbx_description
1 polymer ?
#
loop_
_entity_poly.entity_id
_entity_poly.type
_entity_poly.pdbx_seq_one_letter_code
_entity_poly.pdbx_strand_id
1 'polypeptide(L)'
;MDLRNQECREFRLDLEHVGGYRFASTASEDGAPHGEPFYSDEPDPVGEASAPATPALLGAAVGHCLSASLLEVLKHAHLEVTGLSTQVTSVVRANSDGLPRIDHVDVVIRPVLAAFGPRARRCEEVFEQYCTVSSSVRQGVDIRVRVDWDGHADGNGDGNGHHGAAAVADGAVPA
;
A
#
# COMPACT_ATOMS: atom_id res chain seq x y z
N MET A 1 -21.49 -1.66 -2.98
CA MET A 1 -20.73 -1.31 -4.19
C MET A 1 -20.29 -2.63 -4.82
N ASP A 2 -20.79 -2.99 -6.00
CA ASP A 2 -20.46 -4.28 -6.62
C ASP A 2 -19.15 -4.13 -7.38
N LEU A 3 -18.06 -4.57 -6.76
CA LEU A 3 -16.70 -4.46 -7.32
C LEU A 3 -16.43 -5.43 -8.50
N ARG A 4 -17.38 -6.34 -8.78
CA ARG A 4 -17.21 -7.39 -9.80
C ARG A 4 -17.37 -6.91 -11.24
N ASN A 5 -17.80 -5.66 -11.44
CA ASN A 5 -18.01 -5.04 -12.75
C ASN A 5 -17.32 -3.69 -12.89
N GLN A 6 -16.23 -3.45 -12.13
CA GLN A 6 -15.47 -2.21 -12.24
C GLN A 6 -14.52 -2.25 -13.43
N GLU A 7 -14.70 -1.28 -14.31
CA GLU A 7 -13.69 -0.84 -15.25
C GLU A 7 -12.37 -0.54 -14.53
N CYS A 8 -11.26 -0.60 -15.24
CA CYS A 8 -9.94 -0.25 -14.71
C CYS A 8 -10.01 1.14 -14.04
N ARG A 9 -9.55 1.24 -12.79
CA ARG A 9 -9.43 2.51 -12.06
C ARG A 9 -7.96 2.81 -11.87
N GLU A 10 -7.59 4.06 -12.12
CA GLU A 10 -6.22 4.54 -11.96
C GLU A 10 -6.10 5.45 -10.74
N PHE A 11 -5.20 5.08 -9.83
CA PHE A 11 -4.81 5.90 -8.69
C PHE A 11 -3.39 6.38 -8.91
N ARG A 12 -3.19 7.70 -8.96
CA ARG A 12 -1.90 8.32 -9.13
C ARG A 12 -1.50 9.10 -7.88
N LEU A 13 -0.25 8.95 -7.47
CA LEU A 13 0.38 9.79 -6.47
C LEU A 13 1.55 10.53 -7.10
N ASP A 14 1.59 11.84 -6.89
CA ASP A 14 2.73 12.68 -7.20
C ASP A 14 3.44 13.00 -5.88
N LEU A 15 4.75 12.71 -5.80
CA LEU A 15 5.58 12.95 -4.63
C LEU A 15 6.61 14.03 -4.95
N GLU A 16 6.63 15.10 -4.15
CA GLU A 16 7.60 16.18 -4.26
C GLU A 16 8.56 16.16 -3.06
N HIS A 17 9.85 16.19 -3.34
CA HIS A 17 10.88 16.30 -2.30
C HIS A 17 10.83 17.70 -1.69
N VAL A 18 10.66 17.79 -0.38
CA VAL A 18 10.52 19.07 0.36
C VAL A 18 11.68 19.36 1.32
N GLY A 19 12.68 18.49 1.34
CA GLY A 19 13.91 18.63 2.12
C GLY A 19 14.27 17.37 2.89
N GLY A 20 15.57 17.15 3.13
CA GLY A 20 16.04 15.94 3.81
C GLY A 20 15.54 14.66 3.12
N TYR A 21 14.83 13.82 3.85
CA TYR A 21 14.14 12.62 3.32
C TYR A 21 12.61 12.77 3.35
N ARG A 22 12.13 14.00 3.46
CA ARG A 22 10.71 14.30 3.52
C ARG A 22 10.12 14.55 2.14
N PHE A 23 8.96 13.95 1.88
CA PHE A 23 8.18 14.09 0.66
C PHE A 23 6.77 14.57 0.98
N ALA A 24 6.26 15.50 0.16
CA ALA A 24 4.84 15.85 0.13
C ALA A 24 4.16 15.03 -0.97
N SER A 25 3.02 14.43 -0.66
CA SER A 25 2.27 13.56 -1.58
C SER A 25 0.89 14.13 -1.85
N THR A 26 0.50 14.15 -3.11
CA THR A 26 -0.86 14.46 -3.56
C THR A 26 -1.42 13.29 -4.36
N ALA A 27 -2.70 13.00 -4.15
CA ALA A 27 -3.35 11.88 -4.82
C ALA A 27 -4.40 12.34 -5.81
N SER A 28 -4.59 11.57 -6.88
CA SER A 28 -5.70 11.69 -7.82
C SER A 28 -6.25 10.31 -8.18
N GLU A 29 -7.53 10.27 -8.52
CA GLU A 29 -8.24 9.10 -9.01
C GLU A 29 -8.88 9.46 -10.34
N ASP A 30 -8.55 8.69 -11.39
CA ASP A 30 -9.02 8.94 -12.77
C ASP A 30 -8.82 10.39 -13.23
N GLY A 31 -7.70 11.01 -12.79
CA GLY A 31 -7.31 12.38 -13.11
C GLY A 31 -7.95 13.48 -12.25
N ALA A 32 -8.84 13.15 -11.33
CA ALA A 32 -9.42 14.11 -10.39
C ALA A 32 -8.67 14.10 -9.05
N PRO A 33 -8.39 15.26 -8.42
CA PRO A 33 -7.78 15.32 -7.09
C PRO A 33 -8.59 14.51 -6.06
N HIS A 34 -7.90 13.74 -5.21
CA HIS A 34 -8.52 12.86 -4.25
C HIS A 34 -7.87 12.97 -2.87
N GLY A 35 -8.64 13.42 -1.89
CA GLY A 35 -8.17 13.60 -0.51
C GLY A 35 -7.27 14.81 -0.32
N GLU A 36 -6.76 14.96 0.90
CA GLU A 36 -5.84 16.02 1.30
C GLU A 36 -4.38 15.57 1.10
N PRO A 37 -3.46 16.50 0.81
CA PRO A 37 -2.03 16.21 0.78
C PRO A 37 -1.55 15.64 2.12
N PHE A 38 -0.58 14.73 2.06
CA PHE A 38 0.07 14.17 3.24
C PHE A 38 1.57 14.11 3.08
N TYR A 39 2.28 13.89 4.19
CA TYR A 39 3.74 13.82 4.19
C TYR A 39 4.23 12.43 4.58
N SER A 40 5.40 12.09 4.07
CA SER A 40 6.21 10.96 4.53
C SER A 40 7.64 11.43 4.85
N ASP A 41 8.30 10.74 5.76
CA ASP A 41 9.69 11.02 6.14
C ASP A 41 10.36 9.72 6.58
N GLU A 42 11.68 9.68 6.60
CA GLU A 42 12.41 8.57 7.17
C GLU A 42 12.65 8.78 8.68
N PRO A 43 12.77 7.69 9.46
CA PRO A 43 13.09 7.81 10.89
C PRO A 43 14.52 8.28 11.12
N ASP A 44 14.78 8.83 12.33
CA ASP A 44 16.13 9.13 12.81
C ASP A 44 17.00 7.85 12.81
N PRO A 45 18.29 7.90 12.42
CA PRO A 45 19.09 9.07 12.03
C PRO A 45 19.09 9.40 10.52
N VAL A 46 18.29 8.73 9.72
CA VAL A 46 18.26 8.92 8.26
C VAL A 46 17.45 10.18 7.92
N GLY A 47 16.25 10.32 8.43
CA GLY A 47 15.37 11.48 8.32
C GLY A 47 15.18 12.18 9.67
N GLU A 48 14.13 12.95 9.81
CA GLU A 48 13.80 13.73 11.01
C GLU A 48 12.59 13.15 11.77
N ALA A 49 12.06 12.01 11.34
CA ALA A 49 10.84 11.41 11.88
C ALA A 49 9.66 12.40 11.97
N SER A 50 9.60 13.37 11.06
CA SER A 50 8.60 14.45 11.07
C SER A 50 7.24 14.03 10.50
N ALA A 51 7.18 12.84 9.89
CA ALA A 51 5.98 12.24 9.31
C ALA A 51 6.10 10.69 9.33
N PRO A 52 5.02 9.94 9.04
CA PRO A 52 5.08 8.48 9.00
C PRO A 52 6.08 7.98 7.97
N ALA A 53 6.89 6.98 8.36
CA ALA A 53 7.81 6.29 7.47
C ALA A 53 7.07 5.36 6.49
N THR A 54 7.71 5.05 5.37
CA THR A 54 7.12 4.25 4.28
C THR A 54 6.58 2.88 4.70
N PRO A 55 7.22 2.10 5.61
CA PRO A 55 6.62 0.87 6.12
C PRO A 55 5.31 1.09 6.90
N ALA A 56 5.18 2.22 7.61
CA ALA A 56 3.95 2.58 8.31
C ALA A 56 2.84 2.95 7.34
N LEU A 57 3.15 3.63 6.23
CA LEU A 57 2.18 3.95 5.18
C LEU A 57 1.66 2.70 4.48
N LEU A 58 2.53 1.72 4.19
CA LEU A 58 2.08 0.43 3.66
C LEU A 58 1.17 -0.29 4.67
N GLY A 59 1.55 -0.30 5.95
CA GLY A 59 0.73 -0.84 7.03
C GLY A 59 -0.63 -0.16 7.11
N ALA A 60 -0.67 1.17 7.01
CA ALA A 60 -1.92 1.93 7.01
C ALA A 60 -2.83 1.55 5.83
N ALA A 61 -2.27 1.39 4.62
CA ALA A 61 -3.02 0.96 3.45
C ALA A 61 -3.64 -0.44 3.62
N VAL A 62 -2.84 -1.39 4.14
CA VAL A 62 -3.30 -2.76 4.44
C VAL A 62 -4.39 -2.75 5.52
N GLY A 63 -4.13 -2.06 6.64
CA GLY A 63 -5.07 -2.00 7.76
C GLY A 63 -6.38 -1.33 7.41
N HIS A 64 -6.33 -0.22 6.66
CA HIS A 64 -7.53 0.46 6.18
C HIS A 64 -8.38 -0.45 5.28
N CYS A 65 -7.76 -1.08 4.27
CA CYS A 65 -8.48 -1.94 3.33
C CYS A 65 -9.13 -3.14 4.03
N LEU A 66 -8.44 -3.80 4.97
CA LEU A 66 -8.99 -4.89 5.78
C LEU A 66 -10.14 -4.41 6.65
N SER A 67 -10.01 -3.25 7.29
CA SER A 67 -11.07 -2.64 8.13
C SER A 67 -12.32 -2.33 7.31
N ALA A 68 -12.14 -1.71 6.14
CA ALA A 68 -13.23 -1.40 5.22
C ALA A 68 -13.93 -2.67 4.72
N SER A 69 -13.17 -3.72 4.38
CA SER A 69 -13.72 -5.01 3.95
C SER A 69 -14.55 -5.67 5.06
N LEU A 70 -14.07 -5.63 6.32
CA LEU A 70 -14.81 -6.15 7.45
C LEU A 70 -16.11 -5.36 7.68
N LEU A 71 -16.04 -4.02 7.66
CA LEU A 71 -17.23 -3.16 7.79
C LEU A 71 -18.27 -3.47 6.72
N GLU A 72 -17.87 -3.66 5.47
CA GLU A 72 -18.79 -3.95 4.38
C GLU A 72 -19.46 -5.32 4.54
N VAL A 73 -18.71 -6.35 4.94
CA VAL A 73 -19.28 -7.70 5.20
C VAL A 73 -20.22 -7.68 6.40
N LEU A 74 -19.88 -6.97 7.48
CA LEU A 74 -20.76 -6.81 8.65
C LEU A 74 -22.06 -6.09 8.28
N LYS A 75 -21.97 -5.03 7.48
CA LYS A 75 -23.12 -4.27 6.96
C LYS A 75 -24.02 -5.15 6.11
N HIS A 76 -23.48 -5.96 5.20
CA HIS A 76 -24.26 -6.90 4.39
C HIS A 76 -24.92 -8.00 5.24
N ALA A 77 -24.32 -8.37 6.36
CA ALA A 77 -24.93 -9.28 7.34
C ALA A 77 -25.96 -8.61 8.25
N HIS A 78 -26.27 -7.33 8.03
CA HIS A 78 -27.17 -6.50 8.85
C HIS A 78 -26.76 -6.48 10.33
N LEU A 79 -25.44 -6.41 10.60
CA LEU A 79 -24.90 -6.24 11.94
C LEU A 79 -24.56 -4.76 12.17
N GLU A 80 -25.06 -4.22 13.27
CA GLU A 80 -24.79 -2.83 13.66
C GLU A 80 -23.40 -2.75 14.27
N VAL A 81 -22.52 -1.94 13.65
CA VAL A 81 -21.17 -1.62 14.13
C VAL A 81 -21.22 -0.25 14.78
N THR A 82 -20.98 -0.18 16.08
CA THR A 82 -20.98 1.07 16.84
C THR A 82 -19.59 1.68 16.98
N GLY A 83 -18.54 0.93 16.64
CA GLY A 83 -17.17 1.40 16.63
C GLY A 83 -16.24 0.39 15.98
N LEU A 84 -15.08 0.86 15.53
CA LEU A 84 -14.02 0.01 15.01
C LEU A 84 -12.68 0.68 15.25
N SER A 85 -11.72 -0.05 15.77
CA SER A 85 -10.32 0.36 15.84
C SER A 85 -9.43 -0.70 15.23
N THR A 86 -8.34 -0.25 14.59
CA THR A 86 -7.38 -1.15 13.96
C THR A 86 -5.98 -0.75 14.38
N GLN A 87 -5.22 -1.73 14.83
CA GLN A 87 -3.80 -1.60 15.13
C GLN A 87 -3.01 -2.38 14.08
N VAL A 88 -2.00 -1.72 13.51
CA VAL A 88 -1.13 -2.34 12.50
C VAL A 88 0.32 -2.22 12.96
N THR A 89 1.07 -3.30 12.80
CA THR A 89 2.51 -3.34 13.07
C THR A 89 3.22 -3.87 11.83
N SER A 90 4.01 -3.02 11.18
CA SER A 90 4.90 -3.42 10.08
C SER A 90 6.29 -3.71 10.63
N VAL A 91 6.79 -4.92 10.46
CA VAL A 91 8.10 -5.34 10.96
C VAL A 91 9.10 -5.32 9.81
N VAL A 92 10.19 -4.58 10.01
CA VAL A 92 11.31 -4.51 9.06
C VAL A 92 12.49 -5.30 9.63
N ARG A 93 13.06 -6.19 8.82
CA ARG A 93 14.26 -6.97 9.15
C ARG A 93 15.24 -6.98 8.00
N ALA A 94 16.51 -7.21 8.33
CA ALA A 94 17.52 -7.47 7.31
C ALA A 94 17.30 -8.86 6.69
N ASN A 95 17.38 -8.96 5.37
CA ASN A 95 17.41 -10.24 4.66
C ASN A 95 18.80 -10.89 4.74
N SER A 96 19.01 -11.99 4.01
CA SER A 96 20.30 -12.71 3.94
C SER A 96 21.46 -11.84 3.46
N ASP A 97 21.19 -10.81 2.67
CA ASP A 97 22.17 -9.90 2.08
C ASP A 97 22.39 -8.64 2.95
N GLY A 98 21.79 -8.61 4.15
CA GLY A 98 21.87 -7.47 5.07
C GLY A 98 20.97 -6.28 4.70
N LEU A 99 20.12 -6.41 3.68
CA LEU A 99 19.26 -5.33 3.23
C LEU A 99 17.92 -5.31 3.98
N PRO A 100 17.41 -4.14 4.42
CA PRO A 100 16.13 -4.04 5.11
C PRO A 100 14.97 -4.42 4.18
N ARG A 101 14.06 -5.24 4.69
CA ARG A 101 12.82 -5.67 4.01
C ARG A 101 11.68 -5.69 5.00
N ILE A 102 10.47 -5.43 4.52
CA ILE A 102 9.28 -5.67 5.34
C ILE A 102 9.11 -7.19 5.43
N ASP A 103 9.28 -7.71 6.64
CA ASP A 103 9.20 -9.13 6.94
C ASP A 103 7.75 -9.59 7.01
N HIS A 104 6.93 -8.87 7.78
CA HIS A 104 5.50 -9.11 7.89
C HIS A 104 4.75 -7.85 8.35
N VAL A 105 3.43 -7.91 8.22
CA VAL A 105 2.50 -6.90 8.72
C VAL A 105 1.44 -7.60 9.58
N ASP A 106 1.42 -7.29 10.87
CA ASP A 106 0.38 -7.74 11.80
C ASP A 106 -0.75 -6.75 11.86
N VAL A 107 -1.99 -7.23 11.76
CA VAL A 107 -3.20 -6.40 11.83
C VAL A 107 -4.14 -6.95 12.88
N VAL A 108 -4.54 -6.12 13.82
CA VAL A 108 -5.55 -6.43 14.84
C VAL A 108 -6.72 -5.47 14.69
N ILE A 109 -7.87 -5.98 14.26
CA ILE A 109 -9.10 -5.20 14.10
C ILE A 109 -10.03 -5.50 15.28
N ARG A 110 -10.56 -4.46 15.89
CA ARG A 110 -11.44 -4.53 17.07
C ARG A 110 -12.78 -3.86 16.74
N PRO A 111 -13.73 -4.55 16.12
CA PRO A 111 -15.08 -4.03 15.91
C PRO A 111 -15.87 -4.06 17.22
N VAL A 112 -16.68 -3.04 17.43
CA VAL A 112 -17.66 -2.99 18.50
C VAL A 112 -19.04 -3.19 17.88
N LEU A 113 -19.68 -4.30 18.22
CA LEU A 113 -20.99 -4.68 17.72
C LEU A 113 -22.04 -4.52 18.80
N ALA A 114 -23.24 -4.10 18.43
CA ALA A 114 -24.39 -4.09 19.35
C ALA A 114 -24.75 -5.51 19.84
N ALA A 115 -24.52 -6.55 19.02
CA ALA A 115 -24.65 -7.94 19.39
C ALA A 115 -23.62 -8.81 18.66
N PHE A 116 -22.94 -9.69 19.41
CA PHE A 116 -22.03 -10.67 18.85
C PHE A 116 -22.69 -12.05 18.76
N GLY A 117 -22.49 -12.75 17.65
CA GLY A 117 -23.09 -14.07 17.46
C GLY A 117 -22.55 -14.81 16.23
N PRO A 118 -23.16 -15.94 15.83
CA PRO A 118 -22.66 -16.77 14.73
C PRO A 118 -22.49 -16.03 13.39
N ARG A 119 -23.33 -15.02 13.12
CA ARG A 119 -23.20 -14.19 11.91
C ARG A 119 -21.92 -13.37 11.91
N ALA A 120 -21.53 -12.78 13.06
CA ALA A 120 -20.30 -12.01 13.17
C ALA A 120 -19.07 -12.92 12.97
N ARG A 121 -19.08 -14.14 13.52
CA ARG A 121 -17.99 -15.13 13.26
C ARG A 121 -17.87 -15.48 11.78
N ARG A 122 -18.99 -15.65 11.09
CA ARG A 122 -18.97 -15.93 9.65
C ARG A 122 -18.43 -14.75 8.84
N CYS A 123 -18.69 -13.52 9.27
CA CYS A 123 -18.10 -12.34 8.65
C CYS A 123 -16.57 -12.33 8.81
N GLU A 124 -16.08 -12.66 10.01
CA GLU A 124 -14.64 -12.79 10.32
C GLU A 124 -13.95 -13.83 9.44
N GLU A 125 -14.60 -14.95 9.13
CA GLU A 125 -14.03 -16.02 8.30
C GLU A 125 -13.87 -15.65 6.82
N VAL A 126 -14.63 -14.64 6.33
CA VAL A 126 -14.70 -14.38 4.88
C VAL A 126 -14.20 -13.00 4.46
N PHE A 127 -14.10 -12.01 5.35
CA PHE A 127 -13.86 -10.62 4.95
C PHE A 127 -12.52 -10.39 4.25
N GLU A 128 -11.48 -11.13 4.61
CA GLU A 128 -10.14 -10.96 4.04
C GLU A 128 -10.10 -11.20 2.53
N GLN A 129 -10.92 -12.11 2.01
CA GLN A 129 -10.97 -12.39 0.56
C GLN A 129 -11.46 -11.21 -0.28
N TYR A 130 -12.11 -10.22 0.35
CA TYR A 130 -12.60 -9.01 -0.31
C TYR A 130 -11.61 -7.84 -0.21
N CYS A 131 -10.50 -8.01 0.51
CA CYS A 131 -9.48 -6.96 0.64
C CYS A 131 -8.54 -6.96 -0.56
N THR A 132 -8.66 -5.99 -1.44
CA THR A 132 -7.80 -5.84 -2.62
C THR A 132 -6.33 -5.68 -2.23
N VAL A 133 -6.02 -4.78 -1.29
CA VAL A 133 -4.63 -4.45 -0.93
C VAL A 133 -3.92 -5.64 -0.29
N SER A 134 -4.51 -6.28 0.74
CA SER A 134 -3.85 -7.41 1.41
C SER A 134 -3.66 -8.60 0.47
N SER A 135 -4.64 -8.89 -0.40
CA SER A 135 -4.54 -9.96 -1.38
C SER A 135 -3.43 -9.69 -2.40
N SER A 136 -3.33 -8.46 -2.90
CA SER A 136 -2.28 -8.06 -3.85
C SER A 136 -0.89 -8.09 -3.21
N VAL A 137 -0.73 -7.54 -2.00
CA VAL A 137 0.55 -7.54 -1.28
C VAL A 137 1.04 -8.96 -1.00
N ARG A 138 0.15 -9.88 -0.58
CA ARG A 138 0.51 -11.31 -0.35
C ARG A 138 0.99 -12.02 -1.61
N GLN A 139 0.47 -11.67 -2.78
CA GLN A 139 0.83 -12.28 -4.05
C GLN A 139 2.03 -11.60 -4.72
N GLY A 140 2.46 -10.46 -4.21
CA GLY A 140 3.41 -9.57 -4.86
C GLY A 140 2.75 -8.77 -5.98
N VAL A 141 3.08 -7.47 -6.06
CA VAL A 141 2.65 -6.56 -7.11
C VAL A 141 3.84 -6.27 -8.01
N ASP A 142 3.65 -6.34 -9.33
CA ASP A 142 4.70 -5.97 -10.28
C ASP A 142 5.03 -4.48 -10.14
N ILE A 143 6.30 -4.16 -9.90
CA ILE A 143 6.80 -2.80 -9.73
C ILE A 143 7.71 -2.46 -10.90
N ARG A 144 7.29 -1.50 -11.72
CA ARG A 144 8.06 -1.01 -12.87
C ARG A 144 8.66 0.33 -12.54
N VAL A 145 9.97 0.44 -12.64
CA VAL A 145 10.71 1.65 -12.30
C VAL A 145 11.40 2.20 -13.55
N ARG A 146 11.24 3.51 -13.78
CA ARG A 146 12.01 4.27 -14.77
C ARG A 146 12.53 5.53 -14.08
N VAL A 147 13.81 5.84 -14.32
CA VAL A 147 14.38 7.14 -13.95
C VAL A 147 14.44 8.00 -15.20
N ASP A 148 13.85 9.19 -15.14
CA ASP A 148 13.82 10.16 -16.24
C ASP A 148 14.74 11.32 -15.83
N TRP A 149 15.87 11.45 -16.53
CA TRP A 149 16.87 12.49 -16.26
C TRP A 149 16.58 13.71 -17.12
N ASP A 150 16.04 14.77 -16.55
CA ASP A 150 15.77 16.03 -17.23
C ASP A 150 17.05 16.57 -17.89
N GLY A 151 17.01 16.80 -19.20
CA GLY A 151 18.12 17.37 -19.99
C GLY A 151 19.18 16.37 -20.45
N HIS A 152 19.08 15.10 -20.13
CA HIS A 152 19.91 14.03 -20.67
C HIS A 152 19.06 13.16 -21.61
N ALA A 153 18.86 13.64 -22.86
CA ALA A 153 18.38 12.76 -23.91
C ALA A 153 19.44 11.67 -24.08
N ASP A 154 19.05 10.41 -23.83
CA ASP A 154 19.86 9.26 -24.21
C ASP A 154 20.16 9.39 -25.71
N GLY A 155 21.41 9.75 -26.03
CA GLY A 155 21.89 9.88 -27.39
C GLY A 155 21.98 8.52 -28.08
N ASN A 156 20.88 7.83 -28.23
CA ASN A 156 20.75 6.67 -29.09
C ASN A 156 19.31 6.58 -29.61
N GLY A 157 19.02 7.39 -30.63
CA GLY A 157 17.84 7.18 -31.46
C GLY A 157 18.08 6.00 -32.40
N ASP A 158 17.55 4.84 -32.03
CA ASP A 158 17.13 3.84 -33.01
C ASP A 158 15.91 3.10 -32.47
N GLY A 159 14.79 3.39 -33.15
CA GLY A 159 13.52 2.76 -32.87
C GLY A 159 13.56 1.25 -33.15
N ASN A 160 13.29 0.45 -32.16
CA ASN A 160 12.54 -0.78 -32.36
C ASN A 160 11.89 -1.22 -31.05
N GLY A 161 10.57 -1.18 -31.02
CA GLY A 161 9.79 -1.63 -29.88
C GLY A 161 9.91 -3.13 -29.67
N HIS A 162 10.45 -3.51 -28.54
CA HIS A 162 10.23 -4.84 -28.00
C HIS A 162 9.93 -4.73 -26.49
N HIS A 163 8.69 -4.97 -26.15
CA HIS A 163 8.27 -5.21 -24.78
C HIS A 163 8.93 -6.51 -24.30
N GLY A 164 10.02 -6.38 -23.57
CA GLY A 164 10.66 -7.48 -22.86
C GLY A 164 10.42 -7.29 -21.37
N ALA A 165 9.64 -8.20 -20.77
CA ALA A 165 9.56 -8.34 -19.32
C ALA A 165 10.98 -8.70 -18.82
N ALA A 166 11.63 -7.76 -18.14
CA ALA A 166 12.88 -8.04 -17.43
C ALA A 166 12.53 -8.73 -16.12
N ALA A 167 12.80 -10.02 -16.06
CA ALA A 167 12.91 -10.75 -14.81
C ALA A 167 13.96 -10.07 -13.93
N VAL A 168 13.62 -9.83 -12.67
CA VAL A 168 14.58 -9.37 -11.67
C VAL A 168 15.62 -10.47 -11.51
N ALA A 169 16.80 -10.27 -12.11
CA ALA A 169 17.95 -11.12 -11.87
C ALA A 169 18.49 -10.81 -10.46
N ASP A 170 18.55 -11.83 -9.62
CA ASP A 170 19.35 -11.93 -8.42
C ASP A 170 20.79 -11.55 -8.75
N GLY A 171 21.38 -10.56 -8.02
CA GLY A 171 22.82 -10.46 -8.07
C GLY A 171 23.47 -9.08 -8.05
N ALA A 172 24.16 -8.84 -6.93
CA ALA A 172 25.40 -8.11 -6.77
C ALA A 172 25.44 -6.61 -7.09
N VAL A 173 25.42 -5.83 -6.03
CA VAL A 173 25.99 -4.48 -6.00
C VAL A 173 27.52 -4.62 -5.82
N PRO A 174 28.37 -4.03 -6.68
CA PRO A 174 29.82 -3.97 -6.44
C PRO A 174 30.14 -2.97 -5.33
N ALA A 175 31.22 -3.27 -4.62
CA ALA A 175 31.75 -2.55 -3.46
C ALA A 175 32.16 -1.11 -3.76
#